data_df276919945d3dd69391bc0c393a658b
#
_entry.id   df276919945d3dd69391bc0c393a658b
#
_cell.length_a   1.000
_cell.length_b   1.000
_cell.length_c   1.000
_cell.angle_alpha   90.00
_cell.angle_beta   90.00
_cell.angle_gamma   90.00
#
_symmetry.space_group_name_H-M   'P 1'
#
loop_
_entity.id
_entity.type
_entity.pdbx_description
1 polymer ?
#
loop_
_entity_poly.entity_id
_entity_poly.type
_entity_poly.pdbx_seq_one_letter_code
_entity_poly.pdbx_strand_id
1 'polypeptide(L)'
;MQYDQDNGEFPISDNPESNQTSYDDEADARDSRTFQVADHGIAPSPVPPAPARPAYAASSAGANAAAASSMDDDHFTLRDFFLWCGVPVLIVLLIRIFAVGFYEIPSRSMMDTMVPGDRVVTSKLTPKIFDLQRGDVVVFKDPNNWLNEEQSSAPGGGYLSKRLIGLPGDVVECKGAGQPVTINGVAINETSYIRPGVDPSAFPFSVTVTEGHVFVMGDNRANSADSRYHQDDGDRGLVPISDVVGVGIAKYWPLDRLGAIDDHHEVFKDVPDASGSNS
;
A
#
# COMPACT_ATOMS: atom_id res chain seq x y z
N MET A 1 32.94 -42.96 -16.37
CA MET A 1 32.62 -43.15 -14.97
C MET A 1 31.09 -43.01 -14.85
N GLN A 2 30.46 -44.12 -14.59
CA GLN A 2 29.01 -44.29 -14.56
C GLN A 2 28.55 -43.94 -13.13
N TYR A 3 27.62 -43.00 -12.96
CA TYR A 3 26.99 -42.77 -11.67
C TYR A 3 25.62 -43.47 -11.67
N ASP A 4 25.49 -44.41 -10.75
CA ASP A 4 24.27 -45.13 -10.43
C ASP A 4 23.22 -44.22 -9.80
N GLN A 5 21.96 -44.35 -10.27
CA GLN A 5 20.78 -43.77 -9.64
C GLN A 5 20.33 -44.69 -8.51
N ASP A 6 20.51 -44.25 -7.27
CA ASP A 6 19.88 -44.89 -6.13
C ASP A 6 18.66 -44.13 -5.68
N ASN A 7 17.51 -44.78 -5.85
CA ASN A 7 16.20 -44.36 -5.40
C ASN A 7 16.11 -44.42 -3.89
N GLY A 8 16.18 -43.28 -3.19
CA GLY A 8 15.88 -43.19 -1.77
C GLY A 8 14.42 -42.85 -1.54
N GLU A 9 13.60 -43.87 -1.35
CA GLU A 9 12.25 -43.73 -0.81
C GLU A 9 12.31 -43.29 0.65
N PHE A 10 11.69 -42.15 0.99
CA PHE A 10 11.41 -41.75 2.37
C PHE A 10 10.09 -42.35 2.82
N PRO A 11 10.02 -42.99 3.99
CA PRO A 11 8.80 -43.58 4.50
C PRO A 11 7.80 -42.47 4.94
N ILE A 12 6.60 -42.57 4.40
CA ILE A 12 5.43 -41.83 4.84
C ILE A 12 5.01 -42.37 6.19
N SER A 13 5.09 -41.56 7.24
CA SER A 13 4.52 -41.87 8.56
C SER A 13 3.07 -41.47 8.57
N ASP A 14 2.20 -42.43 8.46
CA ASP A 14 0.76 -42.32 8.76
C ASP A 14 0.61 -42.07 10.28
N ASN A 15 -0.02 -40.98 10.65
CA ASN A 15 -0.64 -40.81 11.95
C ASN A 15 -2.01 -40.20 11.82
N PRO A 16 -3.08 -40.98 11.96
CA PRO A 16 -4.44 -40.46 12.06
C PRO A 16 -4.83 -40.45 13.56
N GLU A 17 -4.83 -39.28 14.17
CA GLU A 17 -5.70 -39.06 15.33
C GLU A 17 -6.35 -37.71 15.31
N SER A 18 -7.60 -37.79 14.90
CA SER A 18 -8.69 -36.88 15.14
C SER A 18 -8.76 -36.40 16.59
N ASN A 19 -8.77 -35.09 16.79
CA ASN A 19 -9.36 -34.52 17.99
C ASN A 19 -10.41 -33.50 17.56
N GLN A 20 -11.64 -34.00 17.38
CA GLN A 20 -12.86 -33.22 17.37
C GLN A 20 -13.17 -32.82 18.79
N THR A 21 -12.92 -31.60 19.15
CA THR A 21 -13.58 -30.98 20.30
C THR A 21 -14.86 -30.32 19.82
N SER A 22 -15.96 -30.99 20.19
CA SER A 22 -17.32 -30.46 20.13
C SER A 22 -17.42 -29.21 21.01
N TYR A 23 -17.80 -28.09 20.42
CA TYR A 23 -18.32 -26.96 21.19
C TYR A 23 -19.80 -27.16 21.33
N ASP A 24 -20.21 -27.48 22.56
CA ASP A 24 -21.61 -27.55 22.96
C ASP A 24 -22.26 -26.16 22.91
N ASP A 25 -23.44 -26.14 22.28
CA ASP A 25 -24.38 -25.05 22.30
C ASP A 25 -24.83 -24.76 23.74
N GLU A 26 -24.40 -23.65 24.32
CA GLU A 26 -25.09 -23.04 25.45
C GLU A 26 -25.96 -21.89 24.96
N ALA A 27 -27.20 -22.22 24.71
CA ALA A 27 -28.27 -21.25 24.49
C ALA A 27 -28.56 -20.51 25.80
N ASP A 28 -28.04 -19.30 25.94
CA ASP A 28 -28.34 -18.41 27.04
C ASP A 28 -29.70 -17.71 26.81
N ALA A 29 -30.65 -18.07 27.67
CA ALA A 29 -32.01 -17.57 27.70
C ALA A 29 -32.00 -16.09 28.12
N ARG A 30 -32.24 -15.21 27.16
CA ARG A 30 -32.47 -13.79 27.45
C ARG A 30 -33.84 -13.60 28.12
N ASP A 31 -33.77 -13.31 29.39
CA ASP A 31 -34.80 -12.81 30.26
C ASP A 31 -35.58 -11.64 29.62
N SER A 32 -36.82 -11.92 29.26
CA SER A 32 -37.79 -10.94 28.78
C SER A 32 -38.36 -10.19 29.96
N ARG A 33 -37.72 -9.11 30.39
CA ARG A 33 -38.32 -8.17 31.33
C ARG A 33 -39.34 -7.30 30.61
N THR A 34 -40.57 -7.68 30.78
CA THR A 34 -41.77 -6.87 30.47
C THR A 34 -41.72 -5.59 31.31
N PHE A 35 -41.50 -4.46 30.69
CA PHE A 35 -41.71 -3.16 31.33
C PHE A 35 -43.21 -2.88 31.36
N GLN A 36 -43.80 -3.01 32.54
CA GLN A 36 -45.13 -2.50 32.81
C GLN A 36 -45.07 -0.98 32.92
N VAL A 37 -45.65 -0.29 31.95
CA VAL A 37 -45.88 1.15 32.02
C VAL A 37 -47.05 1.37 32.96
N ALA A 38 -46.77 1.95 34.11
CA ALA A 38 -47.81 2.43 35.04
C ALA A 38 -48.48 3.67 34.43
N ASP A 39 -49.74 3.51 34.12
CA ASP A 39 -50.64 4.56 33.67
C ASP A 39 -50.92 5.51 34.88
N HIS A 40 -50.23 6.64 34.92
CA HIS A 40 -50.55 7.74 35.83
C HIS A 40 -51.34 8.76 35.03
N GLY A 41 -52.64 8.64 35.14
CA GLY A 41 -53.61 9.61 34.66
C GLY A 41 -53.35 11.01 35.25
N ILE A 42 -52.78 11.88 34.40
CA ILE A 42 -52.72 13.32 34.71
C ILE A 42 -53.88 13.98 34.01
N ALA A 43 -54.82 14.46 34.86
CA ALA A 43 -55.96 15.26 34.43
C ALA A 43 -55.48 16.56 33.76
N PRO A 44 -56.11 17.01 32.67
CA PRO A 44 -55.72 18.26 32.02
C PRO A 44 -56.11 19.47 32.89
N SER A 45 -55.16 20.31 33.19
CA SER A 45 -55.34 21.62 33.80
C SER A 45 -56.07 22.56 32.85
N PRO A 46 -56.93 23.42 33.36
CA PRO A 46 -57.72 24.34 32.55
C PRO A 46 -56.83 25.45 31.96
N VAL A 47 -56.98 25.65 30.66
CA VAL A 47 -56.31 26.70 29.87
C VAL A 47 -56.91 28.09 30.34
N PRO A 48 -56.06 29.08 30.69
CA PRO A 48 -56.51 30.42 30.96
C PRO A 48 -56.98 31.14 29.70
N PRO A 49 -57.96 32.03 29.75
CA PRO A 49 -58.51 32.75 28.58
C PRO A 49 -57.45 33.74 28.00
N ALA A 50 -57.37 33.77 26.69
CA ALA A 50 -56.50 34.68 25.95
C ALA A 50 -56.83 36.15 26.24
N PRO A 51 -55.83 37.03 26.39
CA PRO A 51 -56.05 38.46 26.52
C PRO A 51 -56.59 39.08 25.22
N ALA A 52 -57.59 39.96 25.41
CA ALA A 52 -58.26 40.70 24.31
C ALA A 52 -57.22 41.56 23.51
N ARG A 53 -57.24 41.47 22.22
CA ARG A 53 -56.49 42.33 21.34
C ARG A 53 -57.03 43.75 21.33
N PRO A 54 -56.21 44.79 21.52
CA PRO A 54 -56.65 46.16 21.28
C PRO A 54 -56.87 46.40 19.79
N ALA A 55 -58.00 46.98 19.44
CA ALA A 55 -58.30 47.45 18.08
C ALA A 55 -57.42 48.66 17.77
N TYR A 56 -56.48 48.51 16.86
CA TYR A 56 -55.75 49.62 16.30
C TYR A 56 -56.49 50.11 15.04
N ALA A 57 -56.81 51.38 15.11
CA ALA A 57 -57.48 52.13 14.09
C ALA A 57 -56.67 52.15 12.77
N ALA A 58 -57.41 52.00 11.68
CA ALA A 58 -56.90 52.23 10.35
C ALA A 58 -56.44 53.66 10.20
N SER A 59 -55.16 53.87 9.94
CA SER A 59 -54.63 55.15 9.40
C SER A 59 -54.17 54.90 7.99
N SER A 60 -54.73 55.67 7.10
CA SER A 60 -54.59 55.67 5.69
C SER A 60 -53.22 56.20 5.22
N ALA A 61 -52.84 55.75 4.05
CA ALA A 61 -52.01 56.39 3.05
C ALA A 61 -50.51 56.56 3.32
N GLY A 62 -49.76 55.77 2.62
CA GLY A 62 -48.32 55.94 2.37
C GLY A 62 -47.92 54.98 1.30
N ALA A 63 -48.02 55.38 0.05
CA ALA A 63 -47.43 54.67 -1.09
C ALA A 63 -45.93 54.63 -0.88
N ASN A 64 -45.39 53.50 -0.52
CA ASN A 64 -43.97 53.21 -0.70
C ASN A 64 -43.86 52.06 -1.66
N ALA A 65 -43.21 52.40 -2.76
CA ALA A 65 -42.83 51.54 -3.85
C ALA A 65 -42.24 50.23 -3.30
N ALA A 66 -42.78 49.15 -3.77
CA ALA A 66 -42.20 47.84 -3.64
C ALA A 66 -40.77 47.87 -4.15
N ALA A 67 -39.82 47.81 -3.22
CA ALA A 67 -38.54 47.21 -3.55
C ALA A 67 -38.85 45.72 -3.71
N ALA A 68 -39.17 45.33 -4.93
CA ALA A 68 -39.05 43.96 -5.34
C ALA A 68 -37.57 43.61 -5.16
N SER A 69 -37.24 43.00 -4.05
CA SER A 69 -36.02 42.22 -3.98
C SER A 69 -36.18 41.16 -5.07
N SER A 70 -35.53 41.43 -6.22
CA SER A 70 -35.25 40.39 -7.18
C SER A 70 -34.49 39.29 -6.37
N MET A 71 -35.19 38.24 -6.02
CA MET A 71 -34.55 36.97 -5.81
C MET A 71 -33.88 36.72 -7.16
N ASP A 72 -32.57 36.98 -7.23
CA ASP A 72 -31.74 36.41 -8.25
C ASP A 72 -31.92 34.91 -8.10
N ASP A 73 -32.78 34.33 -8.93
CA ASP A 73 -32.79 32.91 -9.18
C ASP A 73 -31.42 32.59 -9.77
N ASP A 74 -30.46 32.29 -8.89
CA ASP A 74 -29.17 31.70 -9.26
C ASP A 74 -29.50 30.38 -9.94
N HIS A 75 -29.88 30.46 -11.22
CA HIS A 75 -30.03 29.30 -12.07
C HIS A 75 -28.67 28.64 -12.18
N PHE A 76 -28.46 27.61 -11.36
CA PHE A 76 -27.30 26.71 -11.45
C PHE A 76 -27.23 26.25 -12.92
N THR A 77 -26.30 26.81 -13.65
CA THR A 77 -26.17 26.53 -15.09
C THR A 77 -25.34 25.26 -15.31
N LEU A 78 -25.51 24.61 -16.44
CA LEU A 78 -24.64 23.49 -16.85
C LEU A 78 -23.16 23.87 -16.79
N ARG A 79 -22.84 25.15 -17.04
CA ARG A 79 -21.48 25.68 -16.93
C ARG A 79 -20.98 25.61 -15.48
N ASP A 80 -21.81 26.00 -14.53
CA ASP A 80 -21.46 25.96 -13.10
C ASP A 80 -21.27 24.51 -12.64
N PHE A 81 -22.12 23.60 -13.11
CA PHE A 81 -21.96 22.17 -12.87
C PHE A 81 -20.62 21.66 -13.40
N PHE A 82 -20.24 21.97 -14.62
CA PHE A 82 -18.95 21.55 -15.17
C PHE A 82 -17.77 22.21 -14.47
N LEU A 83 -17.87 23.43 -14.02
CA LEU A 83 -16.82 24.09 -13.25
C LEU A 83 -16.67 23.49 -11.85
N TRP A 84 -17.78 23.29 -11.14
CA TRP A 84 -17.75 22.80 -9.76
C TRP A 84 -17.52 21.30 -9.64
N CYS A 85 -18.03 20.50 -10.56
CA CYS A 85 -17.86 19.05 -10.55
C CYS A 85 -16.79 18.58 -11.55
N GLY A 86 -16.77 19.15 -12.76
CA GLY A 86 -15.86 18.71 -13.82
C GLY A 86 -14.40 19.02 -13.56
N VAL A 87 -14.09 20.22 -13.05
CA VAL A 87 -12.71 20.61 -12.76
C VAL A 87 -12.09 19.77 -11.63
N PRO A 88 -12.72 19.57 -10.47
CA PRO A 88 -12.20 18.66 -9.44
C PRO A 88 -12.02 17.22 -9.94
N VAL A 89 -12.98 16.70 -10.69
CA VAL A 89 -12.87 15.35 -11.29
C VAL A 89 -11.69 15.28 -12.25
N LEU A 90 -11.51 16.29 -13.11
CA LEU A 90 -10.36 16.34 -14.00
C LEU A 90 -9.03 16.38 -13.24
N ILE A 91 -8.94 17.18 -12.18
CA ILE A 91 -7.73 17.25 -11.34
C ILE A 91 -7.44 15.90 -10.71
N VAL A 92 -8.46 15.23 -10.14
CA VAL A 92 -8.30 13.90 -9.55
C VAL A 92 -7.84 12.89 -10.61
N LEU A 93 -8.41 12.94 -11.83
CA LEU A 93 -7.98 12.07 -12.92
C LEU A 93 -6.53 12.32 -13.34
N LEU A 94 -6.12 13.59 -13.44
CA LEU A 94 -4.74 13.95 -13.76
C LEU A 94 -3.77 13.43 -12.68
N ILE A 95 -4.09 13.65 -11.41
CA ILE A 95 -3.29 13.10 -10.29
C ILE A 95 -3.21 11.58 -10.38
N ARG A 96 -4.35 10.91 -10.61
CA ARG A 96 -4.43 9.45 -10.75
C ARG A 96 -3.56 8.92 -11.90
N ILE A 97 -3.55 9.62 -13.03
CA ILE A 97 -2.81 9.19 -14.23
C ILE A 97 -1.31 9.45 -14.05
N PHE A 98 -0.93 10.64 -13.57
CA PHE A 98 0.45 11.10 -13.61
C PHE A 98 1.22 10.93 -12.30
N ALA A 99 0.55 11.04 -11.15
CA ALA A 99 1.24 11.08 -9.86
C ALA A 99 1.13 9.79 -9.05
N VAL A 100 0.03 9.03 -9.16
CA VAL A 100 -0.26 7.92 -8.24
C VAL A 100 -0.57 6.63 -8.98
N GLY A 101 0.03 5.51 -8.50
CA GLY A 101 -0.28 4.15 -8.91
C GLY A 101 -0.98 3.39 -7.78
N PHE A 102 -1.75 2.35 -8.15
CA PHE A 102 -2.39 1.44 -7.21
C PHE A 102 -2.12 0.02 -7.67
N TYR A 103 -1.56 -0.78 -6.77
CA TYR A 103 -1.16 -2.16 -7.06
C TYR A 103 -1.66 -3.07 -5.94
N GLU A 104 -1.97 -4.30 -6.30
CA GLU A 104 -2.21 -5.38 -5.35
C GLU A 104 -0.94 -6.25 -5.30
N ILE A 105 -0.56 -6.67 -4.10
CA ILE A 105 0.65 -7.45 -3.88
C ILE A 105 0.30 -8.94 -3.93
N PRO A 106 0.71 -9.69 -4.94
CA PRO A 106 0.43 -11.12 -5.03
C PRO A 106 1.51 -11.99 -4.36
N SER A 107 2.70 -11.44 -4.11
CA SER A 107 3.89 -12.19 -3.76
C SER A 107 4.24 -12.10 -2.28
N ARG A 108 4.90 -13.16 -1.76
CA ARG A 108 5.44 -13.21 -0.40
C ARG A 108 6.87 -12.68 -0.28
N SER A 109 7.46 -12.18 -1.35
CA SER A 109 8.88 -11.78 -1.38
C SER A 109 9.22 -10.57 -0.51
N MET A 110 8.20 -9.78 -0.12
CA MET A 110 8.34 -8.59 0.73
C MET A 110 7.73 -8.77 2.12
N MET A 111 7.48 -10.02 2.55
CA MET A 111 7.02 -10.29 3.93
C MET A 111 8.15 -9.91 4.92
N ASP A 112 7.92 -9.23 6.00
CA ASP A 112 6.67 -8.83 6.65
C ASP A 112 6.27 -7.38 6.31
N THR A 113 7.02 -6.69 5.47
CA THR A 113 6.73 -5.30 5.02
C THR A 113 5.41 -5.24 4.27
N MET A 114 5.23 -6.11 3.28
CA MET A 114 3.99 -6.30 2.54
C MET A 114 3.66 -7.78 2.41
N VAL A 115 2.37 -8.12 2.54
CA VAL A 115 1.90 -9.51 2.40
C VAL A 115 0.94 -9.64 1.23
N PRO A 116 0.74 -10.86 0.69
CA PRO A 116 -0.25 -11.10 -0.36
C PRO A 116 -1.64 -10.59 0.04
N GLY A 117 -2.29 -9.86 -0.87
CA GLY A 117 -3.59 -9.21 -0.64
C GLY A 117 -3.51 -7.77 -0.13
N ASP A 118 -2.31 -7.29 0.28
CA ASP A 118 -2.12 -5.86 0.54
C ASP A 118 -2.32 -5.08 -0.76
N ARG A 119 -3.02 -3.95 -0.67
CA ARG A 119 -3.10 -2.97 -1.76
C ARG A 119 -2.31 -1.75 -1.40
N VAL A 120 -1.42 -1.37 -2.29
CA VAL A 120 -0.46 -0.30 -2.07
C VAL A 120 -0.70 0.86 -3.03
N VAL A 121 -0.46 2.06 -2.53
CA VAL A 121 -0.36 3.27 -3.32
C VAL A 121 1.12 3.57 -3.56
N THR A 122 1.46 3.92 -4.80
CA THR A 122 2.83 4.26 -5.21
C THR A 122 2.89 5.67 -5.77
N SER A 123 4.03 6.34 -5.58
CA SER A 123 4.39 7.55 -6.30
C SER A 123 4.94 7.20 -7.69
N LYS A 124 4.33 7.73 -8.73
CA LYS A 124 4.85 7.68 -10.10
C LYS A 124 5.79 8.84 -10.43
N LEU A 125 5.96 9.77 -9.49
CA LEU A 125 6.86 10.90 -9.66
C LEU A 125 8.33 10.48 -9.53
N THR A 126 8.60 9.41 -8.81
CA THR A 126 9.89 8.73 -8.75
C THR A 126 9.83 7.53 -9.71
N PRO A 127 10.79 7.34 -10.63
CA PRO A 127 12.03 8.11 -10.83
C PRO A 127 11.92 9.29 -11.80
N LYS A 128 10.73 9.74 -12.20
CA LYS A 128 10.54 10.71 -13.28
C LYS A 128 10.92 12.15 -12.93
N ILE A 129 10.69 12.54 -11.67
CA ILE A 129 10.90 13.90 -11.15
C ILE A 129 11.85 13.88 -9.96
N PHE A 130 11.74 12.86 -9.13
CA PHE A 130 12.58 12.64 -7.96
C PHE A 130 13.49 11.45 -8.20
N ASP A 131 14.70 11.51 -7.68
CA ASP A 131 15.66 10.42 -7.78
C ASP A 131 15.26 9.25 -6.88
N LEU A 132 15.62 8.04 -7.31
CA LEU A 132 15.54 6.83 -6.50
C LEU A 132 16.56 6.88 -5.37
N GLN A 133 16.19 6.34 -4.21
CA GLN A 133 17.07 6.24 -3.06
C GLN A 133 17.23 4.78 -2.61
N ARG A 134 18.38 4.43 -2.03
CA ARG A 134 18.57 3.13 -1.39
C ARG A 134 17.58 3.00 -0.23
N GLY A 135 16.88 1.89 -0.18
CA GLY A 135 15.78 1.67 0.78
C GLY A 135 14.39 1.77 0.18
N ASP A 136 14.21 2.55 -0.91
CA ASP A 136 12.92 2.66 -1.59
C ASP A 136 12.30 1.29 -1.90
N VAL A 137 11.03 1.10 -1.60
CA VAL A 137 10.30 -0.07 -2.05
C VAL A 137 9.75 0.21 -3.44
N VAL A 138 10.43 -0.27 -4.45
CA VAL A 138 10.09 -0.02 -5.85
C VAL A 138 9.09 -1.04 -6.39
N VAL A 139 8.16 -0.58 -7.23
CA VAL A 139 7.32 -1.41 -8.09
C VAL A 139 7.83 -1.25 -9.52
N PHE A 140 8.08 -2.37 -10.20
CA PHE A 140 8.66 -2.38 -11.53
C PHE A 140 8.04 -3.48 -12.39
N LYS A 141 8.14 -3.33 -13.72
CA LYS A 141 7.74 -4.35 -14.67
C LYS A 141 8.74 -5.50 -14.60
N ASP A 142 8.27 -6.70 -14.90
CA ASP A 142 9.13 -7.88 -15.01
C ASP A 142 10.24 -7.64 -16.07
N PRO A 143 11.53 -7.55 -15.68
CA PRO A 143 12.57 -7.11 -16.60
C PRO A 143 12.95 -8.20 -17.61
N ASN A 144 13.16 -9.43 -17.18
CA ASN A 144 13.67 -10.53 -18.00
C ASN A 144 12.97 -11.84 -17.72
N ASN A 145 11.62 -11.83 -17.62
CA ASN A 145 10.81 -13.01 -17.28
C ASN A 145 11.19 -13.64 -15.93
N TRP A 146 11.39 -12.82 -14.92
CA TRP A 146 11.60 -13.29 -13.54
C TRP A 146 10.36 -13.97 -12.99
N LEU A 147 9.18 -13.64 -13.54
CA LEU A 147 7.91 -14.29 -13.25
C LEU A 147 7.65 -15.42 -14.25
N ASN A 148 7.08 -16.52 -13.77
CA ASN A 148 6.57 -17.54 -14.68
C ASN A 148 5.29 -17.05 -15.39
N GLU A 149 4.85 -17.78 -16.44
CA GLU A 149 3.67 -17.41 -17.23
C GLU A 149 2.40 -17.31 -16.38
N GLU A 150 2.24 -18.16 -15.38
CA GLU A 150 1.09 -18.14 -14.48
C GLU A 150 1.07 -16.88 -13.62
N GLN A 151 2.21 -16.48 -13.06
CA GLN A 151 2.37 -15.27 -12.26
C GLN A 151 2.19 -14.01 -13.11
N SER A 152 2.69 -14.01 -14.33
CA SER A 152 2.56 -12.88 -15.27
C SER A 152 1.11 -12.67 -15.73
N SER A 153 0.34 -13.76 -15.85
CA SER A 153 -1.06 -13.74 -16.31
C SER A 153 -2.07 -13.46 -15.20
N ALA A 154 -1.64 -13.47 -13.93
CA ALA A 154 -2.52 -13.19 -12.79
C ALA A 154 -3.00 -11.72 -12.79
N PRO A 155 -4.16 -11.41 -12.18
CA PRO A 155 -4.58 -10.03 -11.97
C PRO A 155 -3.50 -9.24 -11.21
N GLY A 156 -2.98 -8.16 -11.81
CA GLY A 156 -1.81 -7.43 -11.30
C GLY A 156 -0.47 -8.07 -11.64
N GLY A 157 -0.45 -9.15 -12.41
CA GLY A 157 0.76 -9.81 -12.91
C GLY A 157 1.57 -8.93 -13.85
N GLY A 158 2.83 -9.33 -14.07
CA GLY A 158 3.80 -8.54 -14.85
C GLY A 158 4.46 -7.40 -14.06
N TYR A 159 4.13 -7.25 -12.77
CA TYR A 159 4.80 -6.31 -11.87
C TYR A 159 5.36 -7.03 -10.64
N LEU A 160 6.56 -6.60 -10.25
CA LEU A 160 7.21 -7.03 -9.02
C LEU A 160 7.37 -5.86 -8.06
N SER A 161 7.48 -6.18 -6.77
CA SER A 161 7.89 -5.21 -5.75
C SER A 161 9.09 -5.75 -4.99
N LYS A 162 10.11 -4.92 -4.82
CA LYS A 162 11.34 -5.21 -4.10
C LYS A 162 11.87 -3.95 -3.44
N ARG A 163 12.81 -4.12 -2.49
CA ARG A 163 13.56 -3.00 -1.92
C ARG A 163 14.79 -2.70 -2.77
N LEU A 164 15.00 -1.43 -3.07
CA LEU A 164 16.17 -0.93 -3.77
C LEU A 164 17.37 -0.94 -2.82
N ILE A 165 18.39 -1.70 -3.18
CA ILE A 165 19.61 -1.85 -2.36
C ILE A 165 20.78 -1.11 -2.98
N GLY A 166 20.93 -1.17 -4.32
CA GLY A 166 22.05 -0.54 -5.01
C GLY A 166 21.59 0.39 -6.13
N LEU A 167 22.21 1.55 -6.20
CA LEU A 167 22.06 2.58 -7.23
C LEU A 167 23.13 2.43 -8.31
N PRO A 168 23.00 3.09 -9.49
CA PRO A 168 24.02 3.08 -10.52
C PRO A 168 25.41 3.40 -9.97
N GLY A 169 26.40 2.59 -10.32
CA GLY A 169 27.79 2.71 -9.88
C GLY A 169 28.09 2.00 -8.53
N ASP A 170 27.10 1.57 -7.76
CA ASP A 170 27.32 0.85 -6.52
C ASP A 170 27.90 -0.55 -6.76
N VAL A 171 28.72 -1.00 -5.83
CA VAL A 171 29.17 -2.40 -5.72
C VAL A 171 28.45 -3.01 -4.52
N VAL A 172 27.52 -3.93 -4.79
CA VAL A 172 26.71 -4.64 -3.79
C VAL A 172 27.25 -6.04 -3.62
N GLU A 173 27.63 -6.40 -2.39
CA GLU A 173 28.28 -7.67 -2.11
C GLU A 173 27.73 -8.31 -0.83
N CYS A 174 27.77 -9.64 -0.78
CA CYS A 174 27.59 -10.42 0.43
C CYS A 174 28.54 -11.64 0.37
N LYS A 175 29.16 -11.98 1.49
CA LYS A 175 30.05 -13.16 1.57
C LYS A 175 29.29 -14.46 1.84
N GLY A 176 27.96 -14.41 1.92
CA GLY A 176 27.09 -15.55 2.16
C GLY A 176 26.49 -15.57 3.56
N ALA A 177 26.03 -16.75 3.98
CA ALA A 177 25.30 -16.95 5.22
C ALA A 177 26.03 -16.36 6.45
N GLY A 178 25.27 -15.71 7.32
CA GLY A 178 25.79 -15.06 8.53
C GLY A 178 26.59 -13.78 8.29
N GLN A 179 26.70 -13.32 7.04
CA GLN A 179 27.44 -12.10 6.71
C GLN A 179 26.48 -10.98 6.26
N PRO A 180 26.77 -9.72 6.62
CA PRO A 180 25.97 -8.61 6.17
C PRO A 180 26.13 -8.37 4.65
N VAL A 181 25.14 -7.72 4.04
CA VAL A 181 25.31 -7.08 2.75
C VAL A 181 26.19 -5.86 2.94
N THR A 182 27.11 -5.64 2.00
CA THR A 182 27.94 -4.43 1.92
C THR A 182 27.63 -3.68 0.64
N ILE A 183 27.64 -2.36 0.72
CA ILE A 183 27.50 -1.47 -0.44
C ILE A 183 28.72 -0.55 -0.44
N ASN A 184 29.48 -0.54 -1.51
CA ASN A 184 30.73 0.21 -1.64
C ASN A 184 31.70 -0.07 -0.49
N GLY A 185 31.72 -1.32 0.01
CA GLY A 185 32.55 -1.78 1.12
C GLY A 185 31.99 -1.47 2.53
N VAL A 186 30.86 -0.76 2.64
CA VAL A 186 30.20 -0.45 3.91
C VAL A 186 29.13 -1.48 4.22
N ALA A 187 29.22 -2.14 5.37
CA ALA A 187 28.20 -3.10 5.82
C ALA A 187 26.94 -2.38 6.29
N ILE A 188 25.79 -2.82 5.80
CA ILE A 188 24.48 -2.30 6.21
C ILE A 188 23.83 -3.20 7.25
N ASN A 189 23.09 -2.59 8.19
CA ASN A 189 22.32 -3.32 9.20
C ASN A 189 20.84 -3.39 8.82
N GLU A 190 20.44 -4.50 8.26
CA GLU A 190 19.12 -4.73 7.68
C GLU A 190 18.09 -5.32 8.67
N THR A 191 18.42 -5.42 9.94
CA THR A 191 17.58 -6.06 10.98
C THR A 191 16.23 -5.37 11.18
N SER A 192 16.06 -4.13 10.73
CA SER A 192 14.81 -3.37 10.82
C SER A 192 13.71 -3.86 9.86
N TYR A 193 14.08 -4.51 8.75
CA TYR A 193 13.10 -4.92 7.72
C TYR A 193 13.21 -6.38 7.26
N ILE A 194 14.34 -7.06 7.45
CA ILE A 194 14.40 -8.50 7.20
C ILE A 194 13.88 -9.29 8.41
N ARG A 195 13.36 -10.49 8.17
CA ARG A 195 12.82 -11.32 9.23
C ARG A 195 13.91 -11.74 10.23
N PRO A 196 13.63 -11.74 11.54
CA PRO A 196 14.57 -12.22 12.54
C PRO A 196 15.04 -13.65 12.25
N GLY A 197 16.35 -13.88 12.34
CA GLY A 197 16.95 -15.19 12.13
C GLY A 197 17.10 -15.61 10.66
N VAL A 198 16.80 -14.72 9.72
CA VAL A 198 17.04 -14.94 8.29
C VAL A 198 18.31 -14.21 7.87
N ASP A 199 19.21 -14.92 7.20
CA ASP A 199 20.43 -14.33 6.66
C ASP A 199 20.15 -13.31 5.56
N PRO A 200 20.94 -12.23 5.46
CA PRO A 200 20.85 -11.29 4.33
C PRO A 200 21.00 -11.96 2.96
N SER A 201 21.86 -12.98 2.87
CA SER A 201 21.94 -13.88 1.73
C SER A 201 22.45 -15.25 2.16
N ALA A 202 21.85 -16.31 1.64
CA ALA A 202 22.30 -17.68 1.89
C ALA A 202 23.58 -18.05 1.11
N PHE A 203 23.93 -17.27 0.08
CA PHE A 203 25.08 -17.52 -0.79
C PHE A 203 25.84 -16.21 -1.09
N PRO A 204 27.13 -16.32 -1.43
CA PRO A 204 27.92 -15.14 -1.78
C PRO A 204 27.55 -14.58 -3.14
N PHE A 205 27.60 -13.25 -3.26
CA PHE A 205 27.45 -12.53 -4.51
C PHE A 205 28.27 -11.23 -4.50
N SER A 206 28.62 -10.74 -5.69
CA SER A 206 29.23 -9.43 -5.88
C SER A 206 28.77 -8.88 -7.22
N VAL A 207 28.08 -7.76 -7.23
CA VAL A 207 27.48 -7.13 -8.41
C VAL A 207 27.79 -5.64 -8.43
N THR A 208 28.34 -5.18 -9.53
CA THR A 208 28.45 -3.75 -9.83
C THR A 208 27.21 -3.31 -10.59
N VAL A 209 26.47 -2.34 -10.04
CA VAL A 209 25.26 -1.80 -10.66
C VAL A 209 25.66 -0.90 -11.82
N THR A 210 25.24 -1.26 -13.03
CA THR A 210 25.53 -0.48 -14.23
C THR A 210 24.67 0.77 -14.33
N GLU A 211 25.10 1.75 -15.12
CA GLU A 211 24.32 2.95 -15.41
C GLU A 211 22.92 2.61 -15.93
N GLY A 212 21.92 3.35 -15.47
CA GLY A 212 20.53 3.16 -15.85
C GLY A 212 19.84 1.96 -15.22
N HIS A 213 20.50 1.26 -14.29
CA HIS A 213 19.95 0.10 -13.59
C HIS A 213 19.99 0.27 -12.08
N VAL A 214 19.24 -0.59 -11.39
CA VAL A 214 19.25 -0.71 -9.91
C VAL A 214 19.36 -2.19 -9.51
N PHE A 215 19.91 -2.44 -8.32
CA PHE A 215 19.96 -3.75 -7.69
C PHE A 215 18.88 -3.83 -6.60
N VAL A 216 18.04 -4.85 -6.66
CA VAL A 216 16.89 -4.96 -5.78
C VAL A 216 16.88 -6.30 -5.04
N MET A 217 16.40 -6.28 -3.78
CA MET A 217 16.22 -7.50 -2.99
C MET A 217 14.85 -7.50 -2.32
N GLY A 218 14.28 -8.69 -2.11
CA GLY A 218 13.07 -8.82 -1.31
C GLY A 218 13.39 -8.80 0.19
N ASP A 219 12.51 -8.24 1.01
CA ASP A 219 12.67 -8.21 2.46
C ASP A 219 12.55 -9.64 3.05
N ASN A 220 11.78 -10.52 2.42
CA ASN A 220 11.76 -11.96 2.71
C ASN A 220 12.94 -12.67 2.01
N ARG A 221 14.14 -12.45 2.49
CA ARG A 221 15.41 -12.95 1.92
C ARG A 221 15.42 -14.42 1.58
N ALA A 222 14.77 -15.26 2.39
CA ALA A 222 14.70 -16.70 2.19
C ALA A 222 13.69 -17.11 1.10
N ASN A 223 12.75 -16.23 0.71
CA ASN A 223 11.71 -16.53 -0.27
C ASN A 223 11.53 -15.36 -1.26
N SER A 224 12.61 -14.96 -1.90
CA SER A 224 12.61 -13.90 -2.90
C SER A 224 13.54 -14.27 -4.05
N ALA A 225 12.95 -14.54 -5.20
CA ALA A 225 13.68 -14.51 -6.47
C ALA A 225 13.86 -13.03 -6.86
N ASP A 226 15.07 -12.51 -6.68
CA ASP A 226 15.43 -11.12 -6.89
C ASP A 226 16.79 -11.01 -7.61
N SER A 227 17.37 -9.83 -7.65
CA SER A 227 18.64 -9.57 -8.35
C SER A 227 19.74 -10.59 -8.06
N ARG A 228 19.75 -11.18 -6.87
CA ARG A 228 20.75 -12.19 -6.47
C ARG A 228 20.65 -13.48 -7.30
N TYR A 229 19.44 -13.84 -7.69
CA TYR A 229 19.13 -15.11 -8.37
C TYR A 229 19.12 -15.01 -9.90
N HIS A 230 19.06 -13.80 -10.44
CA HIS A 230 18.93 -13.56 -11.88
C HIS A 230 20.22 -13.05 -12.54
N GLN A 231 21.39 -13.32 -11.94
CA GLN A 231 22.67 -12.83 -12.45
C GLN A 231 23.07 -13.41 -13.84
N ASP A 232 22.40 -14.47 -14.26
CA ASP A 232 22.60 -15.12 -15.56
C ASP A 232 21.67 -14.57 -16.65
N ASP A 233 20.79 -13.62 -16.34
CA ASP A 233 19.93 -12.96 -17.33
C ASP A 233 20.70 -11.89 -18.13
N GLY A 234 20.02 -11.30 -19.15
CA GLY A 234 20.62 -10.31 -20.04
C GLY A 234 21.17 -9.06 -19.34
N ASP A 235 20.56 -8.68 -18.22
CA ASP A 235 20.92 -7.50 -17.42
C ASP A 235 21.66 -7.88 -16.12
N ARG A 236 22.08 -9.14 -15.98
CA ARG A 236 22.86 -9.65 -14.84
C ARG A 236 22.14 -9.46 -13.50
N GLY A 237 20.81 -9.66 -13.51
CA GLY A 237 19.95 -9.49 -12.35
C GLY A 237 19.68 -8.03 -11.99
N LEU A 238 20.04 -7.09 -12.82
CA LEU A 238 19.75 -5.68 -12.63
C LEU A 238 18.39 -5.30 -13.22
N VAL A 239 17.72 -4.36 -12.59
CA VAL A 239 16.44 -3.83 -13.05
C VAL A 239 16.68 -2.50 -13.76
N PRO A 240 16.28 -2.35 -15.04
CA PRO A 240 16.33 -1.06 -15.70
C PRO A 240 15.49 -0.02 -14.96
N ILE A 241 16.03 1.17 -14.72
CA ILE A 241 15.29 2.28 -14.09
C ILE A 241 14.04 2.64 -14.91
N SER A 242 14.08 2.44 -16.23
CA SER A 242 12.93 2.64 -17.13
C SER A 242 11.73 1.73 -16.82
N ASP A 243 11.98 0.57 -16.21
CA ASP A 243 10.95 -0.38 -15.84
C ASP A 243 10.36 -0.11 -14.45
N VAL A 244 10.97 0.77 -13.67
CA VAL A 244 10.42 1.22 -12.40
C VAL A 244 9.21 2.10 -12.66
N VAL A 245 8.04 1.66 -12.20
CA VAL A 245 6.76 2.37 -12.40
C VAL A 245 6.38 3.24 -11.22
N GLY A 246 7.06 3.10 -10.09
CA GLY A 246 6.88 3.96 -8.93
C GLY A 246 7.47 3.39 -7.65
N VAL A 247 7.46 4.24 -6.60
CA VAL A 247 7.90 3.91 -5.24
C VAL A 247 6.69 3.77 -4.34
N GLY A 248 6.64 2.71 -3.54
CA GLY A 248 5.57 2.42 -2.58
C GLY A 248 5.53 3.46 -1.47
N ILE A 249 4.35 4.05 -1.23
CA ILE A 249 4.15 5.06 -0.20
C ILE A 249 3.43 4.47 1.01
N ALA A 250 2.33 3.76 0.76
CA ALA A 250 1.48 3.26 1.83
C ALA A 250 0.65 2.05 1.39
N LYS A 251 0.28 1.24 2.36
CA LYS A 251 -0.76 0.21 2.24
C LYS A 251 -2.10 0.86 2.57
N TYR A 252 -3.09 0.73 1.70
CA TYR A 252 -4.42 1.30 1.91
C TYR A 252 -5.52 0.24 2.12
N TRP A 253 -5.21 -1.02 1.91
CA TRP A 253 -6.10 -2.16 2.13
C TRP A 253 -5.27 -3.41 2.44
N PRO A 254 -5.75 -4.32 3.32
CA PRO A 254 -6.97 -4.20 4.15
C PRO A 254 -6.82 -3.14 5.25
N LEU A 255 -7.94 -2.69 5.85
CA LEU A 255 -7.95 -1.54 6.77
C LEU A 255 -7.17 -1.77 8.07
N ASP A 256 -7.08 -3.02 8.53
CA ASP A 256 -6.29 -3.44 9.69
C ASP A 256 -4.77 -3.38 9.43
N ARG A 257 -4.37 -3.24 8.17
CA ARG A 257 -2.98 -3.09 7.74
C ARG A 257 -2.66 -1.72 7.12
N LEU A 258 -3.58 -0.76 7.30
CA LEU A 258 -3.38 0.61 6.83
C LEU A 258 -2.12 1.21 7.45
N GLY A 259 -1.21 1.75 6.63
CA GLY A 259 0.01 2.39 7.13
C GLY A 259 0.99 2.75 6.03
N ALA A 260 1.94 3.61 6.36
CA ALA A 260 3.07 3.91 5.48
C ALA A 260 3.91 2.66 5.20
N ILE A 261 4.55 2.62 4.06
CA ILE A 261 5.63 1.68 3.76
C ILE A 261 6.92 2.37 4.20
N ASP A 262 7.63 1.73 5.11
CA ASP A 262 8.89 2.26 5.62
C ASP A 262 10.01 1.92 4.63
N ASP A 263 10.70 2.93 4.16
CA ASP A 263 11.83 2.83 3.24
C ASP A 263 13.16 2.56 3.94
N HIS A 264 13.24 2.80 5.26
CA HIS A 264 14.43 2.56 6.06
C HIS A 264 15.69 3.23 5.53
N HIS A 265 15.59 4.45 5.01
CA HIS A 265 16.73 5.20 4.46
C HIS A 265 17.87 5.36 5.49
N GLU A 266 17.57 5.35 6.80
CA GLU A 266 18.56 5.41 7.87
C GLU A 266 19.57 4.26 7.85
N VAL A 267 19.19 3.10 7.29
CA VAL A 267 20.08 1.93 7.14
C VAL A 267 21.23 2.23 6.17
N PHE A 268 20.99 3.09 5.20
CA PHE A 268 21.89 3.38 4.08
C PHE A 268 22.68 4.71 4.24
N LYS A 269 22.43 5.46 5.32
CA LYS A 269 22.98 6.82 5.52
C LYS A 269 24.51 6.91 5.50
N ASP A 270 25.19 5.83 5.92
CA ASP A 270 26.66 5.79 5.99
C ASP A 270 27.29 5.20 4.71
N VAL A 271 26.48 4.82 3.73
CA VAL A 271 26.95 4.31 2.44
C VAL A 271 27.35 5.48 1.56
N PRO A 272 28.61 5.58 1.14
CA PRO A 272 29.02 6.64 0.23
C PRO A 272 28.36 6.48 -1.14
N ASP A 273 28.15 7.60 -1.81
CA ASP A 273 27.73 7.56 -3.21
C ASP A 273 28.84 6.93 -4.07
N ALA A 274 28.44 6.26 -5.13
CA ALA A 274 29.39 5.62 -6.05
C ALA A 274 30.38 6.67 -6.58
N SER A 275 31.66 6.33 -6.59
CA SER A 275 32.71 7.21 -7.09
C SER A 275 32.52 7.42 -8.61
N GLY A 276 31.74 8.41 -9.01
CA GLY A 276 31.42 8.71 -10.41
C GLY A 276 30.13 9.51 -10.64
N SER A 277 29.27 9.68 -9.64
CA SER A 277 27.98 10.36 -9.81
C SER A 277 28.01 11.91 -9.70
N ASN A 278 29.18 12.53 -9.84
CA ASN A 278 29.32 13.98 -9.99
C ASN A 278 29.53 14.36 -11.45
N SER A 279 28.44 14.51 -12.19
CA SER A 279 28.45 15.21 -13.48
C SER A 279 27.15 15.97 -13.70
#